data_a4415ae83b26551b9e00f604fbb93dd0
#
_entry.id   a4415ae83b26551b9e00f604fbb93dd0
#
_cell.length_a   1.000
_cell.length_b   1.000
_cell.length_c   1.000
_cell.angle_alpha   90.00
_cell.angle_beta   90.00
_cell.angle_gamma   90.00
#
_symmetry.space_group_name_H-M   'P 1'
#
loop_
_entity.id
_entity.type
_entity.pdbx_description
1 polymer ?
#
loop_
_entity_poly.entity_id
_entity_poly.type
_entity_poly.pdbx_seq_one_letter_code
_entity_poly.pdbx_strand_id
1 'polypeptide(L)'
;MNAQVGITSPGFIGADVSHLNLHKTFCIPHGGGGPGMGPIGVKAHLAPFVPGHSVVQIEGMLTRQGAVSAAPFGSASILPISWMYIRMMGAEGLKKASQ
;
A
#
# COMPACT_ATOMS: atom_id res chain seq x y z
N MET A 1 -2.97 -8.90 7.20
CA MET A 1 -3.09 -8.93 5.71
C MET A 1 -3.12 -10.34 5.15
N ASN A 2 -2.25 -11.25 5.54
CA ASN A 2 -2.23 -12.63 5.03
C ASN A 2 -3.61 -13.31 5.04
N ALA A 3 -4.37 -13.19 6.12
CA ALA A 3 -5.70 -13.78 6.26
C ALA A 3 -6.79 -13.11 5.39
N GLN A 4 -6.46 -12.08 4.64
CA GLN A 4 -7.43 -11.32 3.84
C GLN A 4 -7.24 -11.48 2.33
N VAL A 5 -5.99 -11.65 1.90
CA VAL A 5 -5.65 -11.66 0.46
C VAL A 5 -6.39 -12.77 -0.27
N GLY A 6 -7.18 -12.38 -1.28
CA GLY A 6 -8.00 -13.31 -2.04
C GLY A 6 -9.28 -13.81 -1.33
N ILE A 7 -9.55 -13.33 -0.11
CA ILE A 7 -10.71 -13.76 0.70
C ILE A 7 -11.62 -12.57 1.01
N THR A 8 -11.05 -11.46 1.47
CA THR A 8 -11.79 -10.24 1.81
C THR A 8 -10.93 -9.01 1.59
N SER A 9 -11.46 -7.83 1.86
CA SER A 9 -10.72 -6.58 1.80
C SER A 9 -11.07 -5.65 2.96
N PRO A 10 -10.17 -4.73 3.35
CA PRO A 10 -10.46 -3.74 4.37
C PRO A 10 -11.74 -2.94 4.09
N GLY A 11 -11.96 -2.55 2.84
CA GLY A 11 -13.17 -1.83 2.43
C GLY A 11 -14.45 -2.65 2.63
N PHE A 12 -14.41 -3.95 2.31
CA PHE A 12 -15.55 -4.85 2.49
C PHE A 12 -15.94 -5.02 3.96
N ILE A 13 -14.95 -5.13 4.85
CA ILE A 13 -15.21 -5.25 6.30
C ILE A 13 -15.51 -3.91 6.97
N GLY A 14 -15.59 -2.82 6.21
CA GLY A 14 -16.04 -1.50 6.70
C GLY A 14 -14.95 -0.55 7.18
N ALA A 15 -13.68 -0.89 7.03
CA ALA A 15 -12.57 -0.01 7.44
C ALA A 15 -12.58 1.32 6.67
N ASP A 16 -12.36 2.43 7.35
CA ASP A 16 -12.22 3.75 6.74
C ASP A 16 -10.79 4.03 6.30
N VAL A 17 -9.82 3.42 6.99
CA VAL A 17 -8.38 3.49 6.69
C VAL A 17 -7.81 2.09 6.72
N SER A 18 -6.90 1.79 5.82
CA SER A 18 -6.09 0.58 5.87
C SER A 18 -4.63 0.89 5.59
N HIS A 19 -3.75 0.19 6.28
CA HIS A 19 -2.30 0.28 6.11
C HIS A 19 -1.75 -1.09 5.76
N LEU A 20 -0.93 -1.15 4.72
CA LEU A 20 -0.27 -2.37 4.26
C LEU A 20 1.22 -2.32 4.53
N ASN A 21 1.76 -3.40 5.08
CA ASN A 21 3.21 -3.60 5.16
C ASN A 21 3.63 -4.55 4.03
N LEU A 22 4.19 -4.00 2.95
CA LEU A 22 4.59 -4.82 1.81
C LEU A 22 5.72 -5.80 2.13
N HIS A 23 6.53 -5.50 3.13
CA HIS A 23 7.61 -6.38 3.62
C HIS A 23 7.11 -7.60 4.43
N LYS A 24 5.82 -7.77 4.54
CA LYS A 24 5.19 -8.95 5.16
C LYS A 24 4.55 -9.82 4.07
N THR A 25 3.35 -9.49 3.66
CA THR A 25 2.58 -10.30 2.71
C THR A 25 3.08 -10.20 1.28
N PHE A 26 3.69 -9.08 0.88
CA PHE A 26 4.01 -8.77 -0.51
C PHE A 26 5.50 -8.72 -0.83
N CYS A 27 6.32 -9.37 0.00
CA CYS A 27 7.64 -9.87 -0.37
C CYS A 27 8.75 -8.82 -0.57
N ILE A 28 8.56 -7.55 -0.24
CA ILE A 28 9.67 -6.60 -0.31
C ILE A 28 10.67 -6.84 0.82
N PRO A 29 11.97 -6.57 0.59
CA PRO A 29 12.95 -6.57 1.67
C PRO A 29 12.74 -5.38 2.61
N HIS A 30 12.89 -5.57 3.92
CA HIS A 30 12.92 -4.51 4.91
C HIS A 30 13.94 -4.83 6.00
N GLY A 31 14.01 -6.08 6.45
CA GLY A 31 15.06 -6.67 7.28
C GLY A 31 15.52 -5.78 8.43
N GLY A 32 16.78 -5.51 8.48
CA GLY A 32 17.45 -4.66 9.48
C GLY A 32 17.28 -3.15 9.26
N GLY A 33 16.26 -2.68 8.58
CA GLY A 33 16.00 -1.26 8.38
C GLY A 33 16.25 -0.76 6.95
N GLY A 34 16.04 -1.60 5.97
CA GLY A 34 16.11 -1.23 4.55
C GLY A 34 14.95 -0.34 4.11
N PRO A 35 14.85 -0.06 2.79
CA PRO A 35 13.79 0.79 2.25
C PRO A 35 12.41 0.23 2.61
N GLY A 36 11.48 1.11 2.91
CA GLY A 36 10.12 0.74 3.31
C GLY A 36 9.07 1.25 2.33
N MET A 37 7.96 0.52 2.28
CA MET A 37 6.78 0.93 1.56
C MET A 37 5.55 0.42 2.32
N GLY A 38 4.71 1.35 2.74
CA GLY A 38 3.48 1.06 3.48
C GLY A 38 2.30 1.78 2.84
N PRO A 39 1.68 1.23 1.78
CA PRO A 39 0.52 1.86 1.15
C PRO A 39 -0.61 2.10 2.15
N ILE A 40 -1.24 3.25 2.04
CA ILE A 40 -2.41 3.63 2.82
C ILE A 40 -3.61 3.74 1.88
N GLY A 41 -4.65 2.98 2.16
CA GLY A 41 -5.95 3.12 1.52
C GLY A 41 -6.92 3.85 2.44
N VAL A 42 -7.68 4.81 1.91
CA VAL A 42 -8.68 5.55 2.67
C VAL A 42 -10.00 5.62 1.92
N LYS A 43 -11.11 5.73 2.65
CA LYS A 43 -12.41 6.09 2.05
C LYS A 43 -12.41 7.53 1.54
N ALA A 44 -13.27 7.82 0.58
CA ALA A 44 -13.33 9.11 -0.12
C ALA A 44 -13.41 10.33 0.80
N HIS A 45 -14.14 10.24 1.90
CA HIS A 45 -14.29 11.35 2.84
C HIS A 45 -12.98 11.72 3.55
N LEU A 46 -11.98 10.83 3.58
CA LEU A 46 -10.67 11.04 4.17
C LEU A 46 -9.61 11.46 3.14
N ALA A 47 -9.90 11.37 1.85
CA ALA A 47 -8.95 11.70 0.80
C ALA A 47 -8.35 13.12 0.92
N PRO A 48 -9.11 14.18 1.29
CA PRO A 48 -8.55 15.52 1.47
C PRO A 48 -7.50 15.65 2.60
N PHE A 49 -7.44 14.68 3.50
CA PHE A 49 -6.55 14.68 4.67
C PHE A 49 -5.30 13.82 4.47
N VAL A 50 -5.21 13.09 3.36
CA VAL A 50 -4.02 12.30 3.03
C VAL A 50 -2.86 13.25 2.72
N PRO A 51 -1.63 12.95 3.20
CA PRO A 51 -0.46 13.75 2.87
C PRO A 51 -0.20 13.80 1.35
N GLY A 52 0.21 14.97 0.90
CA GLY A 52 0.53 15.23 -0.50
C GLY A 52 2.02 15.17 -0.79
N HIS A 53 2.40 15.71 -1.92
CA HIS A 53 3.78 15.85 -2.37
C HIS A 53 4.11 17.33 -2.57
N SER A 54 5.33 17.74 -2.22
CA SER A 54 5.76 19.15 -2.31
C SER A 54 5.95 19.63 -3.75
N VAL A 55 6.22 18.72 -4.68
CA VAL A 55 6.56 19.06 -6.09
C VAL A 55 5.58 18.41 -7.07
N VAL A 56 5.24 17.13 -6.85
CA VAL A 56 4.40 16.37 -7.77
C VAL A 56 2.94 16.60 -7.46
N GLN A 57 2.18 17.07 -8.44
CA GLN A 57 0.72 17.13 -8.38
C GLN A 57 0.16 15.87 -9.04
N ILE A 58 -0.58 15.08 -8.28
CA ILE A 58 -1.28 13.91 -8.82
C ILE A 58 -2.69 14.33 -9.18
N GLU A 59 -3.03 14.17 -10.46
CA GLU A 59 -4.37 14.47 -10.97
C GLU A 59 -5.44 13.69 -10.18
N GLY A 60 -6.48 14.39 -9.76
CA GLY A 60 -7.57 13.80 -8.96
C GLY A 60 -7.27 13.67 -7.48
N MET A 61 -6.07 14.00 -7.02
CA MET A 61 -5.72 13.98 -5.60
C MET A 61 -6.02 15.33 -4.95
N LEU A 62 -7.15 15.41 -4.26
CA LEU A 62 -7.63 16.63 -3.60
C LEU A 62 -7.08 16.78 -2.18
N THR A 63 -5.81 16.52 -1.98
CA THR A 63 -5.21 16.69 -0.65
C THR A 63 -4.98 18.17 -0.31
N ARG A 64 -5.30 18.53 0.91
CA ARG A 64 -5.01 19.86 1.51
C ARG A 64 -3.73 19.83 2.34
N GLN A 65 -3.15 18.66 2.56
CA GLN A 65 -1.97 18.47 3.37
C GLN A 65 -0.71 18.49 2.50
N GLY A 66 0.35 19.09 3.01
CA GLY A 66 1.67 18.99 2.39
C GLY A 66 2.33 17.63 2.62
N ALA A 67 3.58 17.50 2.18
CA ALA A 67 4.38 16.32 2.46
C ALA A 67 4.72 16.22 3.96
N VAL A 68 4.62 15.03 4.54
CA VAL A 68 4.97 14.76 5.95
C VAL A 68 6.34 14.14 6.11
N SER A 69 7.01 13.78 5.01
CA SER A 69 8.36 13.19 5.03
C SER A 69 9.15 13.58 3.80
N ALA A 70 10.48 13.41 3.86
CA ALA A 70 11.37 13.69 2.74
C ALA A 70 11.14 12.75 1.54
N ALA A 71 10.60 11.56 1.77
CA ALA A 71 10.15 10.64 0.74
C ALA A 71 8.62 10.48 0.85
N PRO A 72 7.81 11.42 0.34
CA PRO A 72 6.38 11.48 0.58
C PRO A 72 5.62 10.22 0.19
N PHE A 73 6.06 9.53 -0.87
CA PHE A 73 5.44 8.30 -1.36
C PHE A 73 6.29 7.05 -1.05
N GLY A 74 7.20 7.15 -0.08
CA GLY A 74 8.04 6.03 0.33
C GLY A 74 9.10 5.64 -0.70
N SER A 75 9.57 4.39 -0.65
CA SER A 75 10.62 3.86 -1.53
C SER A 75 10.00 3.16 -2.73
N ALA A 76 9.55 3.93 -3.71
CA ALA A 76 8.81 3.40 -4.88
C ALA A 76 9.62 2.40 -5.72
N SER A 77 10.95 2.47 -5.69
CA SER A 77 11.84 1.56 -6.45
C SER A 77 11.71 0.08 -6.07
N ILE A 78 11.16 -0.23 -4.90
CA ILE A 78 10.93 -1.61 -4.46
C ILE A 78 9.57 -2.18 -4.87
N LEU A 79 8.66 -1.37 -5.40
CA LEU A 79 7.33 -1.81 -5.85
C LEU A 79 7.36 -2.89 -6.93
N PRO A 80 8.33 -2.91 -7.88
CA PRO A 80 8.43 -4.00 -8.85
C PRO A 80 8.54 -5.39 -8.22
N ILE A 81 9.12 -5.51 -7.02
CA ILE A 81 9.23 -6.79 -6.30
C ILE A 81 7.82 -7.31 -5.93
N SER A 82 7.01 -6.48 -5.31
CA SER A 82 5.62 -6.85 -4.98
C SER A 82 4.79 -7.11 -6.23
N TRP A 83 4.98 -6.29 -7.27
CA TRP A 83 4.28 -6.46 -8.55
C TRP A 83 4.61 -7.82 -9.18
N MET A 84 5.88 -8.18 -9.26
CA MET A 84 6.31 -9.49 -9.78
C MET A 84 5.76 -10.63 -8.94
N TYR A 85 5.84 -10.54 -7.62
CA TYR A 85 5.30 -11.55 -6.71
C TYR A 85 3.81 -11.78 -6.97
N ILE A 86 3.02 -10.72 -7.03
CA ILE A 86 1.57 -10.78 -7.29
C ILE A 86 1.30 -11.39 -8.67
N ARG A 87 2.06 -10.99 -9.69
CA ARG A 87 1.92 -11.51 -11.06
C ARG A 87 2.25 -13.00 -11.15
N MET A 88 3.31 -13.45 -10.48
CA MET A 88 3.74 -14.84 -10.46
C MET A 88 2.78 -15.73 -9.70
N MET A 89 2.28 -15.28 -8.55
CA MET A 89 1.34 -16.06 -7.73
C MET A 89 -0.06 -16.12 -8.37
N GLY A 90 -0.49 -15.04 -8.99
CA GLY A 90 -1.86 -14.91 -9.48
C GLY A 90 -2.90 -14.91 -8.35
N ALA A 91 -4.16 -14.77 -8.72
CA ALA A 91 -5.26 -14.75 -7.75
C ALA A 91 -5.37 -16.05 -6.94
N GLU A 92 -5.27 -17.19 -7.64
CA GLU A 92 -5.38 -18.51 -7.02
C GLU A 92 -4.21 -18.81 -6.07
N GLY A 93 -2.97 -18.47 -6.47
CA GLY A 93 -1.80 -18.66 -5.63
C GLY A 93 -1.84 -17.81 -4.37
N LEU A 94 -2.22 -16.55 -4.48
CA LEU A 94 -2.37 -15.66 -3.34
C LEU A 94 -3.46 -16.14 -2.37
N LYS A 95 -4.60 -16.56 -2.88
CA LYS A 95 -5.67 -17.13 -2.08
C LYS A 95 -5.23 -18.39 -1.33
N LYS A 96 -4.56 -19.30 -2.04
CA LYS A 96 -4.02 -20.53 -1.44
C LYS A 96 -3.00 -20.26 -0.35
N ALA A 97 -2.15 -19.24 -0.54
CA ALA A 97 -1.16 -18.84 0.46
C ALA A 97 -1.81 -18.20 1.71
N SER A 98 -3.04 -17.70 1.60
CA SER A 98 -3.78 -17.09 2.71
C SER A 98 -4.54 -18.12 3.56
N GLN A 99 -4.82 -19.30 3.03
CA GLN A 99 -5.52 -20.41 3.68
C GLN A 99 -4.57 -21.31 4.46
#